data_f306e01e8953e193eb425b81179170c6
#
_entry.id   f306e01e8953e193eb425b81179170c6
#
_cell.length_a   1.000
_cell.length_b   1.000
_cell.length_c   1.000
_cell.angle_alpha   90.00
_cell.angle_beta   90.00
_cell.angle_gamma   90.00
#
_symmetry.space_group_name_H-M   'P 1'
#
loop_
_entity.id
_entity.type
_entity.pdbx_description
1 polymer ?
#
loop_
_entity_poly.entity_id
_entity_poly.type
_entity_poly.pdbx_seq_one_letter_code
_entity_poly.pdbx_strand_id
1 'polypeptide(L)'
;MKIFSGSSNKPLAQNSAKELGIEVSPLEISVFPDGERRIRVVDNIVDEKTVVFQSTSTPPDQNYMELFFIADALKRSGASTVTAVIPYLGYERQDHVFRDGEAVSLEVIVKTLERVGVDKLVAFDLHSIKVPELFTIPVLHLSALDLFAQKIKELGLTENSVLVSPDMGGIRRIKMLSESLGNMPYATVEKNRDLETGDISDSSMKGDVNGKTAIIVDDMISTGRTIVAAERILLKNGAKNILVFATHAVFSANAPELLENLKAEKVFVTDTILVPKEKRFSKLEVISVSKTIAEGLKNF
;
A
#
# COMPACT_ATOMS: atom_id res chain seq x y z
N MET A 1 9.84 0.07 24.43
CA MET A 1 9.28 0.54 23.14
C MET A 1 7.81 0.91 23.35
N LYS A 2 7.39 2.06 22.88
CA LYS A 2 6.01 2.58 22.93
C LYS A 2 5.44 2.70 21.53
N ILE A 3 4.18 2.32 21.33
CA ILE A 3 3.48 2.44 20.04
C ILE A 3 2.45 3.54 20.12
N PHE A 4 2.43 4.41 19.12
CA PHE A 4 1.46 5.48 18.93
C PHE A 4 0.72 5.31 17.60
N SER A 5 -0.49 5.82 17.54
CA SER A 5 -1.27 5.81 16.31
C SER A 5 -1.77 7.20 15.98
N GLY A 6 -1.50 7.64 14.77
CA GLY A 6 -2.26 8.74 14.18
C GLY A 6 -3.68 8.32 13.85
N SER A 7 -4.41 9.22 13.19
CA SER A 7 -5.84 9.05 12.97
C SER A 7 -6.20 8.14 11.78
N SER A 8 -5.28 7.93 10.82
CA SER A 8 -5.61 7.33 9.52
C SER A 8 -5.92 5.83 9.56
N ASN A 9 -5.27 5.06 10.48
CA ASN A 9 -5.48 3.62 10.55
C ASN A 9 -5.24 3.04 11.97
N LYS A 10 -6.04 3.49 12.92
CA LYS A 10 -5.97 3.01 14.32
C LYS A 10 -6.11 1.50 14.46
N PRO A 11 -7.03 0.82 13.74
CA PRO A 11 -7.17 -0.64 13.85
C PRO A 11 -5.88 -1.40 13.51
N LEU A 12 -5.14 -0.99 12.48
CA LEU A 12 -3.88 -1.65 12.12
C LEU A 12 -2.83 -1.45 13.22
N ALA A 13 -2.72 -0.25 13.79
CA ALA A 13 -1.83 0.01 14.91
C ALA A 13 -2.15 -0.88 16.13
N GLN A 14 -3.44 -1.00 16.48
CA GLN A 14 -3.92 -1.83 17.57
C GLN A 14 -3.63 -3.32 17.32
N ASN A 15 -3.91 -3.82 16.12
CA ASN A 15 -3.64 -5.21 15.75
C ASN A 15 -2.14 -5.51 15.78
N SER A 16 -1.30 -4.62 15.24
CA SER A 16 0.15 -4.79 15.26
C SER A 16 0.72 -4.73 16.69
N ALA A 17 0.22 -3.85 17.55
CA ALA A 17 0.58 -3.78 18.95
C ALA A 17 0.22 -5.07 19.69
N LYS A 18 -0.95 -5.64 19.43
CA LYS A 18 -1.40 -6.93 19.98
C LYS A 18 -0.48 -8.08 19.58
N GLU A 19 -0.04 -8.14 18.31
CA GLU A 19 0.94 -9.13 17.83
C GLU A 19 2.32 -8.99 18.51
N LEU A 20 2.65 -7.79 18.98
CA LEU A 20 3.86 -7.50 19.75
C LEU A 20 3.70 -7.72 21.27
N GLY A 21 2.48 -7.97 21.74
CA GLY A 21 2.18 -8.12 23.17
C GLY A 21 2.26 -6.81 23.97
N ILE A 22 2.03 -5.67 23.30
CA ILE A 22 2.05 -4.31 23.91
C ILE A 22 0.77 -3.55 23.54
N GLU A 23 0.50 -2.47 24.26
CA GLU A 23 -0.65 -1.61 24.00
C GLU A 23 -0.25 -0.35 23.23
N VAL A 24 -1.23 0.23 22.53
CA VAL A 24 -1.06 1.54 21.89
C VAL A 24 -1.13 2.62 22.95
N SER A 25 -0.08 3.43 23.07
CA SER A 25 0.02 4.54 24.00
C SER A 25 -0.93 5.69 23.63
N PRO A 26 -1.47 6.41 24.60
CA PRO A 26 -2.40 7.50 24.36
C PRO A 26 -1.71 8.68 23.67
N LEU A 27 -2.39 9.22 22.66
CA LEU A 27 -2.01 10.42 21.92
C LEU A 27 -3.24 11.33 21.81
N GLU A 28 -3.14 12.56 22.29
CA GLU A 28 -4.19 13.55 22.12
C GLU A 28 -4.02 14.23 20.75
N ILE A 29 -5.03 14.08 19.91
CA ILE A 29 -5.13 14.73 18.60
C ILE A 29 -6.38 15.60 18.62
N SER A 30 -6.23 16.90 18.52
CA SER A 30 -7.33 17.85 18.42
C SER A 30 -7.21 18.68 17.15
N VAL A 31 -8.35 19.05 16.58
CA VAL A 31 -8.46 19.93 15.42
C VAL A 31 -9.21 21.18 15.86
N PHE A 32 -8.61 22.35 15.66
CA PHE A 32 -9.24 23.63 15.95
C PHE A 32 -10.31 23.96 14.91
N PRO A 33 -11.23 24.91 15.20
CA PRO A 33 -12.30 25.28 14.27
C PRO A 33 -11.81 25.79 12.90
N ASP A 34 -10.61 26.34 12.84
CA ASP A 34 -9.92 26.79 11.62
C ASP A 34 -9.21 25.65 10.84
N GLY A 35 -9.24 24.43 11.40
CA GLY A 35 -8.64 23.23 10.78
C GLY A 35 -7.20 22.94 11.22
N GLU A 36 -6.57 23.80 12.03
CA GLU A 36 -5.23 23.53 12.57
C GLU A 36 -5.24 22.35 13.53
N ARG A 37 -4.16 21.59 13.56
CA ARG A 37 -4.01 20.40 14.42
C ARG A 37 -3.11 20.67 15.61
N ARG A 38 -3.50 20.17 16.76
CA ARG A 38 -2.68 20.12 17.97
C ARG A 38 -2.46 18.67 18.38
N ILE A 39 -1.19 18.32 18.58
CA ILE A 39 -0.77 16.99 19.02
C ILE A 39 -0.13 17.10 20.41
N ARG A 40 -0.47 16.16 21.30
CA ARG A 40 0.14 16.06 22.62
C ARG A 40 0.40 14.60 22.96
N VAL A 41 1.66 14.29 23.29
CA VAL A 41 2.07 13.01 23.88
C VAL A 41 1.72 13.06 25.36
N VAL A 42 0.99 12.07 25.86
CA VAL A 42 0.51 12.04 27.26
C VAL A 42 1.48 11.25 28.14
N ASP A 43 2.00 10.15 27.63
CA ASP A 43 2.93 9.27 28.34
C ASP A 43 4.31 9.92 28.55
N ASN A 44 4.99 9.52 29.63
CA ASN A 44 6.42 9.76 29.73
C ASN A 44 7.17 8.79 28.79
N ILE A 45 7.95 9.34 27.87
CA ILE A 45 8.67 8.58 26.84
C ILE A 45 10.17 8.96 26.75
N VAL A 46 10.69 9.59 27.81
CA VAL A 46 12.12 9.93 27.86
C VAL A 46 12.95 8.66 27.69
N ASP A 47 13.93 8.70 26.77
CA ASP A 47 14.81 7.58 26.37
C ASP A 47 14.10 6.34 25.79
N GLU A 48 12.79 6.41 25.54
CA GLU A 48 12.04 5.31 24.92
C GLU A 48 12.24 5.26 23.39
N LYS A 49 12.30 4.04 22.86
CA LYS A 49 12.09 3.80 21.43
C LYS A 49 10.59 3.93 21.14
N THR A 50 10.23 4.76 20.18
CA THR A 50 8.83 4.98 19.81
C THR A 50 8.55 4.54 18.37
N VAL A 51 7.34 4.06 18.15
CA VAL A 51 6.82 3.67 16.83
C VAL A 51 5.52 4.44 16.63
N VAL A 52 5.37 5.13 15.50
CA VAL A 52 4.13 5.81 15.13
C VAL A 52 3.55 5.21 13.85
N PHE A 53 2.29 4.83 13.91
CA PHE A 53 1.53 4.33 12.75
C PHE A 53 0.74 5.46 12.12
N GLN A 54 0.97 5.72 10.82
CA GLN A 54 0.17 6.66 10.04
C GLN A 54 0.23 6.33 8.56
N SER A 55 -0.85 5.80 8.00
CA SER A 55 -0.99 5.64 6.56
C SER A 55 -1.26 7.00 5.91
N THR A 56 -0.56 7.32 4.82
CA THR A 56 -0.66 8.64 4.19
C THR A 56 -1.52 8.63 2.92
N SER A 57 -2.61 7.86 2.98
CA SER A 57 -3.67 7.81 1.97
C SER A 57 -4.55 9.07 2.02
N THR A 58 -5.64 9.08 1.29
CA THR A 58 -6.58 10.22 1.21
C THR A 58 -7.20 10.56 2.57
N PRO A 59 -7.16 11.82 3.03
CA PRO A 59 -6.50 12.98 2.41
C PRO A 59 -4.99 13.04 2.76
N PRO A 60 -4.08 12.93 1.76
CA PRO A 60 -2.65 12.72 2.02
C PRO A 60 -2.01 13.88 2.77
N ASP A 61 -2.30 15.13 2.38
CA ASP A 61 -1.68 16.30 3.00
C ASP A 61 -1.99 16.39 4.50
N GLN A 62 -3.23 16.13 4.88
CA GLN A 62 -3.64 16.13 6.28
C GLN A 62 -2.97 15.01 7.08
N ASN A 63 -2.84 13.82 6.48
CA ASN A 63 -2.20 12.67 7.11
C ASN A 63 -0.69 12.88 7.27
N TYR A 64 -0.03 13.53 6.31
CA TYR A 64 1.38 13.90 6.44
C TYR A 64 1.59 14.99 7.49
N MET A 65 0.78 16.05 7.48
CA MET A 65 0.89 17.10 8.50
C MET A 65 0.70 16.54 9.91
N GLU A 66 -0.28 15.64 10.09
CA GLU A 66 -0.49 14.96 11.37
C GLU A 66 0.74 14.14 11.78
N LEU A 67 1.31 13.36 10.86
CA LEU A 67 2.51 12.56 11.12
C LEU A 67 3.73 13.43 11.48
N PHE A 68 3.93 14.54 10.76
CA PHE A 68 5.03 15.47 11.06
C PHE A 68 4.91 16.02 12.48
N PHE A 69 3.72 16.44 12.89
CA PHE A 69 3.49 16.95 14.25
C PHE A 69 3.63 15.85 15.31
N ILE A 70 3.21 14.61 15.02
CA ILE A 70 3.43 13.49 15.94
C ILE A 70 4.92 13.22 16.10
N ALA A 71 5.69 13.16 15.02
CA ALA A 71 7.13 12.91 15.07
C ALA A 71 7.88 13.99 15.87
N ASP A 72 7.58 15.27 15.61
CA ASP A 72 8.15 16.39 16.39
C ASP A 72 7.78 16.31 17.87
N ALA A 73 6.50 16.01 18.18
CA ALA A 73 6.03 15.88 19.57
C ALA A 73 6.74 14.72 20.30
N LEU A 74 6.94 13.58 19.65
CA LEU A 74 7.68 12.44 20.21
C LEU A 74 9.14 12.81 20.49
N LYS A 75 9.82 13.48 19.56
CA LYS A 75 11.20 13.95 19.75
C LYS A 75 11.31 14.96 20.88
N ARG A 76 10.43 15.95 20.95
CA ARG A 76 10.41 16.95 22.04
C ARG A 76 10.08 16.33 23.40
N SER A 77 9.34 15.22 23.42
CA SER A 77 9.04 14.49 24.64
C SER A 77 10.17 13.54 25.07
N GLY A 78 11.31 13.54 24.37
CA GLY A 78 12.52 12.81 24.76
C GLY A 78 12.63 11.40 24.19
N ALA A 79 11.86 11.05 23.14
CA ALA A 79 12.01 9.75 22.48
C ALA A 79 13.44 9.56 21.95
N SER A 80 14.09 8.45 22.30
CA SER A 80 15.43 8.11 21.78
C SER A 80 15.42 7.80 20.30
N THR A 81 14.35 7.17 19.79
CA THR A 81 14.16 6.83 18.39
C THR A 81 12.70 6.95 18.02
N VAL A 82 12.42 7.53 16.85
CA VAL A 82 11.08 7.57 16.24
C VAL A 82 11.09 6.73 14.97
N THR A 83 10.40 5.61 14.99
CA THR A 83 10.15 4.77 13.81
C THR A 83 8.77 5.10 13.26
N ALA A 84 8.70 5.61 12.03
CA ALA A 84 7.43 5.81 11.34
C ALA A 84 7.03 4.53 10.59
N VAL A 85 5.90 3.94 10.94
CA VAL A 85 5.24 2.90 10.16
C VAL A 85 4.22 3.58 9.27
N ILE A 86 4.56 3.70 7.99
CA ILE A 86 3.73 4.30 6.94
C ILE A 86 3.33 3.19 5.97
N PRO A 87 2.29 2.40 6.28
CA PRO A 87 1.94 1.24 5.47
C PRO A 87 1.65 1.58 4.01
N TYR A 88 1.06 2.74 3.75
CA TYR A 88 0.94 3.34 2.42
C TYR A 88 1.62 4.71 2.42
N LEU A 89 2.65 4.83 1.60
CA LEU A 89 3.41 6.06 1.41
C LEU A 89 2.78 6.86 0.26
N GLY A 90 2.05 7.92 0.58
CA GLY A 90 1.49 8.81 -0.43
C GLY A 90 2.56 9.56 -1.21
N TYR A 91 2.22 10.10 -2.38
CA TYR A 91 3.13 10.78 -3.32
C TYR A 91 4.21 9.91 -3.96
N GLU A 92 4.30 8.61 -3.69
CA GLU A 92 5.33 7.72 -4.26
C GLU A 92 5.27 7.58 -5.79
N ARG A 93 4.19 8.05 -6.43
CA ARG A 93 4.06 8.14 -7.90
C ARG A 93 4.63 9.44 -8.49
N GLN A 94 5.16 10.34 -7.64
CA GLN A 94 5.80 11.60 -8.01
C GLN A 94 7.25 11.62 -7.51
N ASP A 95 7.98 10.57 -7.89
CA ASP A 95 9.35 10.27 -7.47
C ASP A 95 10.42 10.85 -8.40
N HIS A 96 10.01 11.45 -9.52
CA HIS A 96 10.89 12.13 -10.47
C HIS A 96 10.14 13.24 -11.23
N VAL A 97 10.89 14.07 -11.95
CA VAL A 97 10.34 15.10 -12.83
C VAL A 97 9.88 14.45 -14.14
N PHE A 98 8.58 14.50 -14.44
CA PHE A 98 8.01 14.03 -15.71
C PHE A 98 8.01 15.15 -16.77
N ARG A 99 7.87 16.40 -16.35
CA ARG A 99 7.87 17.59 -17.21
C ARG A 99 8.63 18.71 -16.55
N ASP A 100 9.31 19.54 -17.34
CA ASP A 100 10.03 20.69 -16.82
C ASP A 100 9.14 21.59 -15.96
N GLY A 101 9.69 21.99 -14.80
CA GLY A 101 8.98 22.83 -13.83
C GLY A 101 8.15 22.07 -12.79
N GLU A 102 8.07 20.74 -12.85
CA GLU A 102 7.40 19.93 -11.83
C GLU A 102 8.27 19.74 -10.58
N ALA A 103 7.63 19.69 -9.42
CA ALA A 103 8.28 19.30 -8.19
C ALA A 103 8.44 17.77 -8.11
N VAL A 104 9.49 17.29 -7.47
CA VAL A 104 9.58 15.89 -7.00
C VAL A 104 8.93 15.83 -5.61
N SER A 105 7.60 15.65 -5.58
CA SER A 105 6.82 15.77 -4.34
C SER A 105 7.26 14.77 -3.29
N LEU A 106 7.60 13.54 -3.69
CA LEU A 106 8.08 12.52 -2.77
C LEU A 106 9.38 12.94 -2.07
N GLU A 107 10.31 13.58 -2.78
CA GLU A 107 11.58 14.05 -2.20
C GLU A 107 11.36 15.13 -1.13
N VAL A 108 10.38 16.02 -1.34
CA VAL A 108 9.98 17.02 -0.34
C VAL A 108 9.45 16.34 0.92
N ILE A 109 8.58 15.33 0.75
CA ILE A 109 8.05 14.55 1.87
C ILE A 109 9.15 13.83 2.64
N VAL A 110 10.05 13.15 1.93
CA VAL A 110 11.19 12.42 2.53
C VAL A 110 12.04 13.36 3.39
N LYS A 111 12.49 14.49 2.81
CA LYS A 111 13.29 15.50 3.53
C LYS A 111 12.57 16.05 4.76
N THR A 112 11.25 16.22 4.66
CA THR A 112 10.45 16.71 5.78
C THR A 112 10.33 15.66 6.89
N LEU A 113 10.07 14.39 6.56
CA LEU A 113 10.03 13.28 7.52
C LEU A 113 11.34 13.20 8.33
N GLU A 114 12.47 13.23 7.66
CA GLU A 114 13.79 13.19 8.31
C GLU A 114 14.02 14.43 9.17
N ARG A 115 13.62 15.61 8.68
CA ARG A 115 13.83 16.88 9.39
C ARG A 115 12.99 17.01 10.65
N VAL A 116 11.78 16.47 10.69
CA VAL A 116 10.93 16.48 11.90
C VAL A 116 11.31 15.41 12.92
N GLY A 117 12.32 14.58 12.60
CA GLY A 117 12.92 13.64 13.54
C GLY A 117 12.46 12.19 13.40
N VAL A 118 11.98 11.78 12.23
CA VAL A 118 11.83 10.34 11.93
C VAL A 118 13.23 9.75 11.75
N ASP A 119 13.57 8.73 12.52
CA ASP A 119 14.87 8.06 12.48
C ASP A 119 14.86 6.78 11.63
N LYS A 120 13.69 6.16 11.46
CA LYS A 120 13.50 4.92 10.70
C LYS A 120 12.13 4.89 10.04
N LEU A 121 12.03 4.27 8.88
CA LEU A 121 10.79 4.08 8.14
C LEU A 121 10.47 2.60 7.95
N VAL A 122 9.20 2.23 8.13
CA VAL A 122 8.63 0.96 7.68
C VAL A 122 7.51 1.24 6.70
N ALA A 123 7.58 0.67 5.50
CA ALA A 123 6.58 0.83 4.44
C ALA A 123 6.32 -0.49 3.70
N PHE A 124 5.17 -0.59 3.02
CA PHE A 124 4.81 -1.76 2.21
C PHE A 124 4.86 -1.45 0.72
N ASP A 125 5.26 -2.45 -0.07
CA ASP A 125 5.14 -2.53 -1.53
C ASP A 125 5.24 -1.18 -2.24
N LEU A 126 6.35 -0.46 -1.95
CA LEU A 126 6.63 0.84 -2.53
C LEU A 126 6.53 0.78 -4.06
N HIS A 127 5.91 1.80 -4.65
CA HIS A 127 5.61 1.87 -6.09
C HIS A 127 6.87 1.69 -6.96
N SER A 128 8.00 2.24 -6.51
CA SER A 128 9.30 2.08 -7.18
C SER A 128 10.34 1.52 -6.21
N ILE A 129 11.17 0.62 -6.72
CA ILE A 129 12.32 0.07 -5.97
C ILE A 129 13.38 1.12 -5.62
N LYS A 130 13.33 2.29 -6.28
CA LYS A 130 14.24 3.41 -6.04
C LYS A 130 13.81 4.29 -4.87
N VAL A 131 12.56 4.19 -4.42
CA VAL A 131 12.04 5.02 -3.32
C VAL A 131 12.90 4.94 -2.06
N PRO A 132 13.38 3.75 -1.60
CA PRO A 132 14.28 3.68 -0.45
C PRO A 132 15.60 4.46 -0.62
N GLU A 133 16.08 4.64 -1.85
CA GLU A 133 17.33 5.38 -2.13
C GLU A 133 17.19 6.89 -1.90
N LEU A 134 15.97 7.42 -1.81
CA LEU A 134 15.71 8.82 -1.50
C LEU A 134 15.90 9.14 -0.01
N PHE A 135 15.84 8.13 0.86
CA PHE A 135 15.97 8.27 2.30
C PHE A 135 17.43 8.17 2.74
N THR A 136 17.82 9.02 3.72
CA THR A 136 19.13 8.92 4.41
C THR A 136 19.03 8.08 5.67
N ILE A 137 17.81 7.81 6.14
CA ILE A 137 17.51 6.95 7.29
C ILE A 137 17.24 5.51 6.85
N PRO A 138 17.37 4.51 7.74
CA PRO A 138 17.04 3.13 7.44
C PRO A 138 15.56 2.97 7.05
N VAL A 139 15.33 2.24 5.95
CA VAL A 139 13.99 1.90 5.43
C VAL A 139 13.81 0.39 5.47
N LEU A 140 12.81 -0.08 6.21
CA LEU A 140 12.34 -1.46 6.14
C LEU A 140 11.19 -1.54 5.13
N HIS A 141 11.49 -2.07 3.95
CA HIS A 141 10.51 -2.31 2.90
C HIS A 141 9.90 -3.70 3.08
N LEU A 142 8.65 -3.77 3.52
CA LEU A 142 7.87 -4.99 3.66
C LEU A 142 7.04 -5.24 2.40
N SER A 143 6.65 -6.49 2.17
CA SER A 143 5.81 -6.87 1.03
C SER A 143 4.60 -7.70 1.46
N ALA A 144 3.48 -7.52 0.76
CA ALA A 144 2.28 -8.32 0.92
C ALA A 144 2.31 -9.61 0.07
N LEU A 145 3.34 -9.81 -0.75
CA LEU A 145 3.40 -10.95 -1.68
C LEU A 145 3.32 -12.31 -0.98
N ASP A 146 3.96 -12.46 0.19
CA ASP A 146 3.89 -13.70 0.95
C ASP A 146 2.48 -13.98 1.49
N LEU A 147 1.76 -12.93 1.90
CA LEU A 147 0.35 -13.03 2.29
C LEU A 147 -0.53 -13.41 1.10
N PHE A 148 -0.26 -12.85 -0.07
CA PHE A 148 -0.96 -13.21 -1.31
C PHE A 148 -0.66 -14.66 -1.71
N ALA A 149 0.60 -15.08 -1.65
CA ALA A 149 0.98 -16.47 -1.92
C ALA A 149 0.28 -17.46 -0.97
N GLN A 150 0.23 -17.14 0.32
CA GLN A 150 -0.49 -17.94 1.30
C GLN A 150 -1.99 -18.00 0.96
N LYS A 151 -2.63 -16.88 0.68
CA LYS A 151 -4.06 -16.81 0.34
C LYS A 151 -4.37 -17.58 -0.95
N ILE A 152 -3.55 -17.48 -1.98
CA ILE A 152 -3.68 -18.23 -3.24
C ILE A 152 -3.62 -19.74 -2.98
N LYS A 153 -2.70 -20.20 -2.11
CA LYS A 153 -2.60 -21.61 -1.70
C LYS A 153 -3.84 -22.06 -0.90
N GLU A 154 -4.30 -21.25 0.05
CA GLU A 154 -5.50 -21.52 0.84
C GLU A 154 -6.76 -21.67 -0.03
N LEU A 155 -6.86 -20.92 -1.13
CA LEU A 155 -7.95 -21.01 -2.09
C LEU A 155 -7.80 -22.16 -3.09
N GLY A 156 -6.70 -22.93 -3.05
CA GLY A 156 -6.46 -24.03 -3.99
C GLY A 156 -6.17 -23.57 -5.42
N LEU A 157 -5.65 -22.34 -5.59
CA LEU A 157 -5.48 -21.69 -6.91
C LEU A 157 -4.06 -21.88 -7.49
N THR A 158 -3.30 -22.84 -7.01
CA THR A 158 -1.94 -23.13 -7.54
C THR A 158 -1.97 -23.93 -8.84
N GLU A 159 -3.05 -24.65 -9.09
CA GLU A 159 -3.25 -25.43 -10.31
C GLU A 159 -4.27 -24.74 -11.23
N ASN A 160 -4.06 -24.86 -12.55
CA ASN A 160 -4.93 -24.30 -13.58
C ASN A 160 -5.21 -22.79 -13.44
N SER A 161 -4.25 -22.07 -12.88
CA SER A 161 -4.31 -20.61 -12.71
C SER A 161 -3.07 -19.93 -13.28
N VAL A 162 -3.18 -18.63 -13.57
CA VAL A 162 -2.11 -17.80 -14.14
C VAL A 162 -2.09 -16.47 -13.39
N LEU A 163 -0.92 -16.09 -12.90
CA LEU A 163 -0.71 -14.75 -12.34
C LEU A 163 -0.70 -13.72 -13.48
N VAL A 164 -1.29 -12.55 -13.26
CA VAL A 164 -1.38 -11.52 -14.30
C VAL A 164 -0.91 -10.19 -13.78
N SER A 165 0.09 -9.60 -14.43
CA SER A 165 0.42 -8.19 -14.23
C SER A 165 -0.49 -7.34 -15.13
N PRO A 166 -1.24 -6.36 -14.57
CA PRO A 166 -2.15 -5.53 -15.34
C PRO A 166 -1.44 -4.48 -16.22
N ASP A 167 -0.12 -4.33 -16.06
CA ASP A 167 0.75 -3.50 -16.89
C ASP A 167 2.22 -3.96 -16.80
N MET A 168 3.11 -3.26 -17.52
CA MET A 168 4.54 -3.59 -17.57
C MET A 168 5.28 -3.27 -16.26
N GLY A 169 4.79 -2.33 -15.45
CA GLY A 169 5.43 -1.93 -14.18
C GLY A 169 5.41 -3.04 -13.12
N GLY A 170 4.37 -3.89 -13.13
CA GLY A 170 4.21 -4.98 -12.17
C GLY A 170 4.97 -6.28 -12.48
N ILE A 171 5.74 -6.37 -13.59
CA ILE A 171 6.40 -7.62 -14.02
C ILE A 171 7.33 -8.19 -12.94
N ARG A 172 8.08 -7.36 -12.26
CA ARG A 172 8.99 -7.81 -11.19
C ARG A 172 8.21 -8.45 -10.05
N ARG A 173 7.14 -7.80 -9.61
CA ARG A 173 6.26 -8.29 -8.54
C ARG A 173 5.67 -9.65 -8.89
N ILE A 174 5.15 -9.78 -10.12
CA ILE A 174 4.55 -11.03 -10.56
C ILE A 174 5.57 -12.18 -10.65
N LYS A 175 6.82 -11.92 -11.05
CA LYS A 175 7.89 -12.91 -11.06
C LYS A 175 8.23 -13.39 -9.64
N MET A 176 8.40 -12.48 -8.70
CA MET A 176 8.66 -12.84 -7.29
C MET A 176 7.53 -13.70 -6.72
N LEU A 177 6.28 -13.33 -6.99
CA LEU A 177 5.12 -14.13 -6.54
C LEU A 177 5.06 -15.49 -7.25
N SER A 178 5.37 -15.56 -8.55
CA SER A 178 5.48 -16.82 -9.29
C SER A 178 6.49 -17.77 -8.66
N GLU A 179 7.68 -17.27 -8.33
CA GLU A 179 8.75 -18.05 -7.67
C GLU A 179 8.29 -18.59 -6.30
N SER A 180 7.62 -17.77 -5.48
CA SER A 180 7.11 -18.20 -4.16
C SER A 180 5.95 -19.22 -4.26
N LEU A 181 5.32 -19.33 -5.42
CA LEU A 181 4.27 -20.29 -5.76
C LEU A 181 4.77 -21.48 -6.59
N GLY A 182 6.08 -21.76 -6.59
CA GLY A 182 6.66 -22.92 -7.30
C GLY A 182 6.75 -22.70 -8.81
N ASN A 183 7.06 -21.50 -9.26
CA ASN A 183 7.13 -21.08 -10.66
C ASN A 183 5.76 -21.15 -11.36
N MET A 184 4.74 -20.70 -10.68
CA MET A 184 3.39 -20.58 -11.25
C MET A 184 3.42 -19.76 -12.54
N PRO A 185 2.73 -20.17 -13.63
CA PRO A 185 2.69 -19.42 -14.88
C PRO A 185 2.22 -17.98 -14.68
N TYR A 186 2.77 -17.05 -15.45
CA TYR A 186 2.31 -15.66 -15.44
C TYR A 186 2.14 -15.08 -16.85
N ALA A 187 1.28 -14.07 -16.93
CA ALA A 187 1.00 -13.29 -18.12
C ALA A 187 1.12 -11.79 -17.81
N THR A 188 1.28 -10.97 -18.83
CA THR A 188 1.34 -9.50 -18.70
C THR A 188 0.42 -8.87 -19.73
N VAL A 189 -0.30 -7.83 -19.28
CA VAL A 189 -1.09 -6.97 -20.15
C VAL A 189 -0.21 -5.80 -20.60
N GLU A 190 -0.03 -5.66 -21.91
CA GLU A 190 0.71 -4.56 -22.52
C GLU A 190 -0.30 -3.53 -23.06
N LYS A 191 -0.19 -2.29 -22.58
CA LYS A 191 -0.99 -1.16 -23.06
C LYS A 191 -0.17 -0.37 -24.05
N ASN A 192 -0.54 -0.37 -25.31
CA ASN A 192 -0.03 0.60 -26.28
C ASN A 192 -0.83 1.89 -26.09
N ARG A 193 -0.20 2.93 -25.54
CA ARG A 193 -0.75 4.29 -25.54
C ARG A 193 -0.37 4.94 -26.87
N ASP A 194 -1.35 5.44 -27.58
CA ASP A 194 -1.09 6.42 -28.62
C ASP A 194 -0.46 7.66 -27.99
N LEU A 195 0.75 8.00 -28.40
CA LEU A 195 1.52 9.11 -27.82
C LEU A 195 0.93 10.48 -28.18
N GLU A 196 0.08 10.58 -29.22
CA GLU A 196 -0.53 11.83 -29.66
C GLU A 196 -1.91 12.07 -29.04
N THR A 197 -2.74 11.04 -28.93
CA THR A 197 -4.12 11.17 -28.43
C THR A 197 -4.27 10.77 -26.96
N GLY A 198 -3.31 10.03 -26.42
CA GLY A 198 -3.39 9.46 -25.05
C GLY A 198 -4.40 8.30 -24.96
N ASP A 199 -5.04 7.92 -26.05
CA ASP A 199 -5.99 6.82 -26.11
C ASP A 199 -5.26 5.46 -26.06
N ILE A 200 -5.89 4.49 -25.40
CA ILE A 200 -5.39 3.11 -25.36
C ILE A 200 -5.79 2.45 -26.70
N SER A 201 -4.91 2.51 -27.69
CA SER A 201 -5.01 1.71 -28.88
C SER A 201 -4.35 0.35 -28.64
N ASP A 202 -4.98 -0.72 -29.08
CA ASP A 202 -4.53 -2.13 -29.04
C ASP A 202 -3.72 -2.56 -27.80
N SER A 203 -4.45 -3.07 -26.83
CA SER A 203 -3.83 -3.76 -25.69
C SER A 203 -3.53 -5.19 -26.10
N SER A 204 -2.26 -5.58 -26.03
CA SER A 204 -1.82 -6.96 -26.25
C SER A 204 -1.60 -7.66 -24.91
N MET A 205 -1.56 -8.97 -24.94
CA MET A 205 -1.24 -9.80 -23.78
C MET A 205 -0.12 -10.77 -24.15
N LYS A 206 0.87 -10.92 -23.27
CA LYS A 206 1.87 -11.99 -23.35
C LYS A 206 1.55 -13.05 -22.31
N GLY A 207 1.53 -14.31 -22.70
CA GLY A 207 1.16 -15.46 -21.86
C GLY A 207 -0.19 -16.04 -22.26
N ASP A 208 -0.56 -17.17 -21.66
CA ASP A 208 -1.77 -17.92 -21.98
C ASP A 208 -2.69 -18.04 -20.75
N VAL A 209 -3.91 -17.51 -20.87
CA VAL A 209 -4.96 -17.53 -19.82
C VAL A 209 -6.19 -18.33 -20.24
N ASN A 210 -6.19 -18.92 -21.45
CA ASN A 210 -7.34 -19.60 -22.00
C ASN A 210 -7.78 -20.79 -21.13
N GLY A 211 -9.02 -20.80 -20.71
CA GLY A 211 -9.59 -21.83 -19.85
C GLY A 211 -9.11 -21.83 -18.39
N LYS A 212 -8.25 -20.87 -18.00
CA LYS A 212 -7.63 -20.81 -16.68
C LYS A 212 -8.25 -19.73 -15.79
N THR A 213 -7.98 -19.81 -14.49
CA THR A 213 -8.25 -18.72 -13.55
C THR A 213 -7.12 -17.68 -13.64
N ALA A 214 -7.46 -16.45 -14.00
CA ALA A 214 -6.52 -15.33 -14.05
C ALA A 214 -6.49 -14.59 -12.72
N ILE A 215 -5.32 -14.47 -12.10
CA ILE A 215 -5.09 -13.79 -10.83
C ILE A 215 -4.35 -12.49 -11.12
N ILE A 216 -5.07 -11.38 -11.17
CA ILE A 216 -4.47 -10.04 -11.34
C ILE A 216 -3.80 -9.64 -10.04
N VAL A 217 -2.53 -9.21 -10.10
CA VAL A 217 -1.77 -8.74 -8.93
C VAL A 217 -1.16 -7.37 -9.22
N ASP A 218 -1.44 -6.41 -8.34
CA ASP A 218 -0.97 -5.02 -8.44
C ASP A 218 -0.47 -4.49 -7.08
N ASP A 219 0.25 -3.35 -7.06
CA ASP A 219 0.60 -2.67 -5.80
C ASP A 219 -0.60 -1.92 -5.23
N MET A 220 -1.37 -1.27 -6.08
CA MET A 220 -2.50 -0.46 -5.61
C MET A 220 -3.68 -0.47 -6.58
N ILE A 221 -4.87 -0.30 -6.01
CA ILE A 221 -6.06 0.04 -6.76
C ILE A 221 -6.43 1.49 -6.43
N SER A 222 -6.15 2.41 -7.35
CA SER A 222 -6.57 3.81 -7.22
C SER A 222 -7.98 3.99 -7.80
N THR A 223 -8.12 4.31 -9.07
CA THR A 223 -9.44 4.50 -9.73
C THR A 223 -10.10 3.20 -10.20
N GLY A 224 -9.41 2.06 -10.14
CA GLY A 224 -9.86 0.77 -10.64
C GLY A 224 -9.83 0.59 -12.17
N ARG A 225 -9.56 1.65 -12.94
CA ARG A 225 -9.59 1.59 -14.41
C ARG A 225 -8.59 0.61 -14.99
N THR A 226 -7.42 0.46 -14.39
CA THR A 226 -6.39 -0.52 -14.81
C THR A 226 -6.93 -1.93 -14.68
N ILE A 227 -7.59 -2.25 -13.57
CA ILE A 227 -8.18 -3.57 -13.33
C ILE A 227 -9.32 -3.86 -14.31
N VAL A 228 -10.22 -2.88 -14.55
CA VAL A 228 -11.30 -3.01 -15.55
C VAL A 228 -10.76 -3.28 -16.94
N ALA A 229 -9.71 -2.56 -17.35
CA ALA A 229 -9.08 -2.77 -18.65
C ALA A 229 -8.42 -4.16 -18.76
N ALA A 230 -7.71 -4.60 -17.71
CA ALA A 230 -7.11 -5.92 -17.65
C ALA A 230 -8.17 -7.03 -17.72
N GLU A 231 -9.26 -6.91 -16.95
CA GLU A 231 -10.37 -7.88 -16.98
C GLU A 231 -10.92 -8.07 -18.40
N ARG A 232 -11.19 -6.97 -19.12
CA ARG A 232 -11.71 -7.04 -20.51
C ARG A 232 -10.78 -7.85 -21.43
N ILE A 233 -9.48 -7.61 -21.30
CA ILE A 233 -8.47 -8.30 -22.10
C ILE A 233 -8.41 -9.79 -21.75
N LEU A 234 -8.42 -10.12 -20.46
CA LEU A 234 -8.39 -11.49 -19.97
C LEU A 234 -9.61 -12.28 -20.43
N LEU A 235 -10.80 -11.71 -20.34
CA LEU A 235 -12.04 -12.33 -20.83
C LEU A 235 -12.01 -12.53 -22.35
N LYS A 236 -11.50 -11.56 -23.12
CA LYS A 236 -11.34 -11.69 -24.58
C LYS A 236 -10.37 -12.82 -24.95
N ASN A 237 -9.37 -13.11 -24.09
CA ASN A 237 -8.40 -14.17 -24.26
C ASN A 237 -8.82 -15.50 -23.59
N GLY A 238 -10.09 -15.63 -23.19
CA GLY A 238 -10.65 -16.90 -22.74
C GLY A 238 -10.39 -17.23 -21.27
N ALA A 239 -10.01 -16.28 -20.43
CA ALA A 239 -9.93 -16.52 -18.98
C ALA A 239 -11.29 -16.99 -18.46
N LYS A 240 -11.29 -18.07 -17.66
CA LYS A 240 -12.52 -18.67 -17.11
C LYS A 240 -13.02 -17.92 -15.90
N ASN A 241 -12.13 -17.66 -14.97
CA ASN A 241 -12.40 -16.92 -13.72
C ASN A 241 -11.36 -15.82 -13.55
N ILE A 242 -11.68 -14.78 -12.80
CA ILE A 242 -10.76 -13.68 -12.49
C ILE A 242 -10.82 -13.39 -11.00
N LEU A 243 -9.64 -13.28 -10.38
CA LEU A 243 -9.46 -12.74 -9.04
C LEU A 243 -8.50 -11.56 -9.10
N VAL A 244 -8.62 -10.65 -8.14
CA VAL A 244 -7.77 -9.45 -8.05
C VAL A 244 -7.11 -9.40 -6.68
N PHE A 245 -5.81 -9.17 -6.65
CA PHE A 245 -5.03 -8.92 -5.44
C PHE A 245 -4.32 -7.58 -5.59
N ALA A 246 -4.41 -6.72 -4.58
CA ALA A 246 -3.65 -5.49 -4.54
C ALA A 246 -3.28 -5.13 -3.11
N THR A 247 -2.09 -4.60 -2.90
CA THR A 247 -1.64 -4.22 -1.57
C THR A 247 -2.44 -3.02 -1.06
N HIS A 248 -2.52 -1.93 -1.82
CA HIS A 248 -3.09 -0.68 -1.35
C HIS A 248 -4.47 -0.39 -1.93
N ALA A 249 -5.47 -0.38 -1.05
CA ALA A 249 -6.85 -0.01 -1.38
C ALA A 249 -7.05 1.52 -1.35
N VAL A 250 -6.47 2.24 -2.29
CA VAL A 250 -6.61 3.71 -2.37
C VAL A 250 -8.08 4.09 -2.67
N PHE A 251 -8.74 3.34 -3.53
CA PHE A 251 -10.16 3.47 -3.87
C PHE A 251 -10.62 4.91 -4.04
N SER A 252 -9.96 5.62 -4.97
CA SER A 252 -10.31 6.98 -5.34
C SER A 252 -11.48 7.02 -6.31
N ALA A 253 -12.18 8.14 -6.34
CA ALA A 253 -13.38 8.38 -7.16
C ALA A 253 -14.42 7.25 -6.97
N ASN A 254 -14.96 6.70 -8.04
CA ASN A 254 -15.96 5.64 -8.05
C ASN A 254 -15.36 4.22 -8.15
N ALA A 255 -14.11 4.01 -7.71
CA ALA A 255 -13.45 2.70 -7.78
C ALA A 255 -14.26 1.56 -7.13
N PRO A 256 -14.85 1.71 -5.93
CA PRO A 256 -15.65 0.64 -5.33
C PRO A 256 -16.81 0.18 -6.22
N GLU A 257 -17.53 1.11 -6.85
CA GLU A 257 -18.63 0.81 -7.77
C GLU A 257 -18.12 0.09 -9.03
N LEU A 258 -17.01 0.55 -9.61
CA LEU A 258 -16.39 -0.11 -10.76
C LEU A 258 -15.97 -1.54 -10.44
N LEU A 259 -15.38 -1.76 -9.25
CA LEU A 259 -14.92 -3.07 -8.81
C LEU A 259 -16.08 -4.03 -8.47
N GLU A 260 -17.18 -3.53 -7.91
CA GLU A 260 -18.40 -4.32 -7.68
C GLU A 260 -18.96 -4.86 -9.00
N ASN A 261 -18.91 -4.06 -10.08
CA ASN A 261 -19.44 -4.42 -11.39
C ASN A 261 -18.49 -5.28 -12.24
N LEU A 262 -17.27 -5.60 -11.78
CA LEU A 262 -16.38 -6.53 -12.46
C LEU A 262 -17.01 -7.93 -12.53
N LYS A 263 -16.59 -8.72 -13.50
CA LYS A 263 -16.84 -10.17 -13.55
C LYS A 263 -15.91 -10.95 -12.62
N ALA A 264 -14.89 -10.30 -12.07
CA ALA A 264 -14.03 -10.90 -11.07
C ALA A 264 -14.84 -11.44 -9.88
N GLU A 265 -14.49 -12.63 -9.39
CA GLU A 265 -15.16 -13.31 -8.29
C GLU A 265 -14.87 -12.62 -6.94
N LYS A 266 -13.62 -12.21 -6.73
CA LYS A 266 -13.15 -11.57 -5.49
C LYS A 266 -12.07 -10.55 -5.78
N VAL A 267 -12.03 -9.53 -4.92
CA VAL A 267 -10.98 -8.51 -4.85
C VAL A 267 -10.36 -8.55 -3.46
N PHE A 268 -9.12 -8.98 -3.38
CA PHE A 268 -8.35 -9.03 -2.14
C PHE A 268 -7.46 -7.79 -2.06
N VAL A 269 -7.52 -7.12 -0.93
CA VAL A 269 -6.63 -5.99 -0.61
C VAL A 269 -6.07 -6.16 0.78
N THR A 270 -5.09 -5.34 1.15
CA THR A 270 -4.61 -5.34 2.53
C THR A 270 -5.17 -4.17 3.33
N ASP A 271 -5.01 -4.22 4.65
CA ASP A 271 -5.34 -3.13 5.57
C ASP A 271 -4.22 -2.09 5.72
N THR A 272 -3.27 -2.00 4.77
CA THR A 272 -2.29 -0.90 4.69
C THR A 272 -2.97 0.47 4.61
N ILE A 273 -4.16 0.50 4.02
CA ILE A 273 -5.11 1.62 4.05
C ILE A 273 -6.40 1.12 4.68
N LEU A 274 -6.91 1.86 5.66
CA LEU A 274 -8.21 1.56 6.24
C LEU A 274 -9.31 1.72 5.17
N VAL A 275 -10.02 0.64 4.87
CA VAL A 275 -11.18 0.70 3.97
C VAL A 275 -12.42 1.00 4.80
N PRO A 276 -12.98 2.21 4.73
CA PRO A 276 -14.15 2.59 5.50
C PRO A 276 -15.39 1.86 4.97
N LYS A 277 -16.46 1.82 5.79
CA LYS A 277 -17.67 1.03 5.47
C LYS A 277 -18.31 1.40 4.13
N GLU A 278 -18.34 2.68 3.81
CA GLU A 278 -18.93 3.24 2.59
C GLU A 278 -18.16 2.89 1.30
N LYS A 279 -16.92 2.44 1.43
CA LYS A 279 -16.10 1.96 0.30
C LYS A 279 -16.06 0.42 0.19
N ARG A 280 -16.78 -0.27 1.07
CA ARG A 280 -16.85 -1.73 1.01
C ARG A 280 -17.89 -2.19 0.01
N PHE A 281 -17.62 -3.27 -0.67
CA PHE A 281 -18.47 -3.90 -1.67
C PHE A 281 -18.45 -5.43 -1.49
N SER A 282 -19.40 -6.14 -2.10
CA SER A 282 -19.68 -7.56 -1.80
C SER A 282 -18.51 -8.50 -2.13
N LYS A 283 -17.71 -8.16 -3.12
CA LYS A 283 -16.55 -8.95 -3.59
C LYS A 283 -15.27 -8.66 -2.82
N LEU A 284 -15.25 -7.62 -1.97
CA LEU A 284 -14.06 -7.18 -1.28
C LEU A 284 -13.71 -8.08 -0.08
N GLU A 285 -12.45 -8.49 -0.02
CA GLU A 285 -11.86 -9.15 1.15
C GLU A 285 -10.58 -8.41 1.57
N VAL A 286 -10.44 -8.12 2.87
CA VAL A 286 -9.29 -7.37 3.40
C VAL A 286 -8.41 -8.33 4.21
N ILE A 287 -7.13 -8.42 3.82
CA ILE A 287 -6.09 -9.23 4.49
C ILE A 287 -5.27 -8.31 5.38
N SER A 288 -5.08 -8.69 6.65
CA SER A 288 -4.30 -7.86 7.57
C SER A 288 -2.80 -8.07 7.40
N VAL A 289 -2.05 -6.95 7.40
CA VAL A 289 -0.58 -6.93 7.41
C VAL A 289 0.00 -6.76 8.83
N SER A 290 -0.84 -6.77 9.86
CA SER A 290 -0.43 -6.51 11.24
C SER A 290 0.68 -7.44 11.75
N LYS A 291 0.58 -8.73 11.43
CA LYS A 291 1.60 -9.73 11.79
C LYS A 291 2.94 -9.45 11.09
N THR A 292 2.90 -9.17 9.80
CA THR A 292 4.11 -8.84 9.01
C THR A 292 4.81 -7.59 9.56
N ILE A 293 4.04 -6.55 9.94
CA ILE A 293 4.59 -5.35 10.59
C ILE A 293 5.23 -5.71 11.92
N ALA A 294 4.53 -6.48 12.75
CA ALA A 294 5.04 -6.86 14.07
C ALA A 294 6.35 -7.66 13.98
N GLU A 295 6.43 -8.62 13.07
CA GLU A 295 7.65 -9.39 12.79
C GLU A 295 8.78 -8.49 12.28
N GLY A 296 8.50 -7.57 11.38
CA GLY A 296 9.46 -6.59 10.90
C GLY A 296 10.01 -5.69 12.01
N LEU A 297 9.15 -5.17 12.88
CA LEU A 297 9.54 -4.29 13.98
C LEU A 297 10.40 -4.99 15.06
N LYS A 298 10.28 -6.29 15.25
CA LYS A 298 11.12 -7.05 16.20
C LYS A 298 12.59 -7.08 15.79
N ASN A 299 12.87 -6.99 14.49
CA ASN A 299 14.20 -7.13 13.91
C ASN A 299 14.79 -5.80 13.43
N PHE A 300 14.04 -4.69 13.53
CA PHE A 300 14.38 -3.36 13.02
C PHE A 300 14.57 -2.33 14.14
#